data_6144ae388c28a73250d4f7ad689706d6
#
_entry.id   6144ae388c28a73250d4f7ad689706d6
#
_cell.length_a   1.000
_cell.length_b   1.000
_cell.length_c   1.000
_cell.angle_alpha   90.00
_cell.angle_beta   90.00
_cell.angle_gamma   90.00
#
_symmetry.space_group_name_H-M   'P 1'
#
loop_
_entity.id
_entity.type
_entity.pdbx_description
1 polymer ?
#
loop_
_entity_poly.entity_id
_entity_poly.type
_entity_poly.pdbx_seq_one_letter_code
_entity_poly.pdbx_strand_id
1 'polypeptide(L)'
;MSVVSMKQLLEAGVHFGHQTRRWNPKMAQYIFTERNGIYIIDLQKTVKKLEEAYTFINQIAQDGGEVLFVGTKKQAQDSVKEEAERCGMSFVNARWLGGMLTNFNTIQRRIKRLAQLKAMAEDGTFDLLPKKEVIKLNLEREKLEKFMGGITEMKKMPAAMFIVDPRKERIAVLEAKKLGIPIVAIVDTNCDPDEIDYVIPDRKSVV
;
A
#
# COMPACT_ATOMS: atom_id res chain seq x y z
N MET A 1 -10.48 11.89 21.02
CA MET A 1 -9.15 11.40 21.44
C MET A 1 -8.29 11.30 20.19
N SER A 2 -7.08 11.84 20.20
CA SER A 2 -6.21 11.73 19.04
C SER A 2 -5.78 10.25 18.87
N VAL A 3 -5.82 9.76 17.63
CA VAL A 3 -5.52 8.35 17.28
C VAL A 3 -4.08 8.00 17.64
N VAL A 4 -3.17 8.97 17.46
CA VAL A 4 -1.74 8.84 17.77
C VAL A 4 -1.28 10.11 18.47
N SER A 5 -0.48 9.99 19.54
CA SER A 5 0.08 11.13 20.23
C SER A 5 1.29 11.68 19.50
N MET A 6 1.50 13.01 19.60
CA MET A 6 2.70 13.66 19.05
C MET A 6 4.00 13.06 19.58
N LYS A 7 4.00 12.59 20.85
CA LYS A 7 5.16 11.95 21.48
C LYS A 7 5.53 10.65 20.77
N GLN A 8 4.55 9.81 20.46
CA GLN A 8 4.78 8.56 19.70
C GLN A 8 5.35 8.83 18.31
N LEU A 9 4.82 9.83 17.59
CA LEU A 9 5.35 10.23 16.28
C LEU A 9 6.81 10.71 16.38
N LEU A 10 7.14 11.44 17.44
CA LEU A 10 8.48 11.96 17.66
C LEU A 10 9.48 10.84 18.00
N GLU A 11 9.07 9.88 18.83
CA GLU A 11 9.85 8.69 19.18
C GLU A 11 10.09 7.77 17.97
N ALA A 12 9.10 7.63 17.09
CA ALA A 12 9.22 6.90 15.83
C ALA A 12 10.08 7.62 14.76
N GLY A 13 10.50 8.86 15.02
CA GLY A 13 11.37 9.62 14.12
C GLY A 13 10.71 10.09 12.82
N VAL A 14 9.38 10.14 12.78
CA VAL A 14 8.57 10.53 11.60
C VAL A 14 8.79 11.96 11.13
N HIS A 15 9.33 12.83 11.99
CA HIS A 15 9.56 14.26 11.68
C HIS A 15 10.74 14.54 10.75
N PHE A 16 11.63 13.59 10.52
CA PHE A 16 12.74 13.78 9.60
C PHE A 16 12.30 13.56 8.16
N GLY A 17 12.43 14.54 7.28
CA GLY A 17 12.20 14.41 5.85
C GLY A 17 13.46 14.00 5.06
N HIS A 18 13.42 14.22 3.76
CA HIS A 18 14.57 14.02 2.87
C HIS A 18 15.54 15.19 2.90
N GLN A 19 16.71 14.97 2.29
CA GLN A 19 17.67 16.02 2.01
C GLN A 19 17.01 17.12 1.18
N THR A 20 17.36 18.38 1.46
CA THR A 20 16.82 19.58 0.81
C THR A 20 16.89 19.56 -0.72
N ARG A 21 17.90 18.90 -1.30
CA ARG A 21 18.05 18.76 -2.77
C ARG A 21 16.96 17.93 -3.45
N ARG A 22 16.22 17.12 -2.72
CA ARG A 22 15.27 16.14 -3.27
C ARG A 22 13.82 16.44 -2.93
N TRP A 23 13.55 17.57 -2.33
CA TRP A 23 12.20 17.91 -1.91
C TRP A 23 11.29 18.35 -3.06
N ASN A 24 9.99 18.30 -2.83
CA ASN A 24 9.00 18.88 -3.72
C ASN A 24 8.53 20.22 -3.13
N PRO A 25 8.57 21.34 -3.86
CA PRO A 25 8.12 22.65 -3.37
C PRO A 25 6.68 22.66 -2.86
N LYS A 26 5.79 21.83 -3.40
CA LYS A 26 4.39 21.69 -2.95
C LYS A 26 4.28 21.15 -1.53
N MET A 27 5.32 20.49 -1.02
CA MET A 27 5.39 20.01 0.36
C MET A 27 5.76 21.11 1.37
N ALA A 28 6.07 22.35 0.91
CA ALA A 28 6.43 23.46 1.79
C ALA A 28 5.43 23.69 2.93
N GLN A 29 4.15 23.53 2.66
CA GLN A 29 3.09 23.69 3.65
C GLN A 29 3.18 22.71 4.83
N TYR A 30 3.86 21.55 4.68
CA TYR A 30 4.02 20.52 5.71
C TYR A 30 5.39 20.55 6.39
N ILE A 31 6.28 21.43 5.94
CA ILE A 31 7.62 21.57 6.48
C ILE A 31 7.61 22.60 7.61
N PHE A 32 8.22 22.25 8.74
CA PHE A 32 8.39 23.16 9.88
C PHE A 32 9.68 23.98 9.76
N THR A 33 10.81 23.32 9.48
CA THR A 33 12.13 23.96 9.38
C THR A 33 13.11 23.07 8.62
N GLU A 34 14.30 23.62 8.39
CA GLU A 34 15.45 22.89 7.88
C GLU A 34 16.53 22.78 8.97
N ARG A 35 17.12 21.60 9.10
CA ARG A 35 18.25 21.37 10.01
C ARG A 35 19.25 20.40 9.38
N ASN A 36 20.52 20.80 9.31
CA ASN A 36 21.61 19.99 8.76
C ASN A 36 21.35 19.49 7.32
N GLY A 37 20.72 20.32 6.48
CA GLY A 37 20.41 19.96 5.08
C GLY A 37 19.27 18.94 4.96
N ILE A 38 18.45 18.74 6.01
CA ILE A 38 17.28 17.86 6.02
C ILE A 38 16.06 18.69 6.45
N TYR A 39 14.94 18.53 5.74
CA TYR A 39 13.69 19.15 6.14
C TYR A 39 13.05 18.40 7.31
N ILE A 40 12.48 19.15 8.23
CA ILE A 40 11.74 18.65 9.38
C ILE A 40 10.25 18.88 9.13
N ILE A 41 9.47 17.82 9.22
CA ILE A 41 8.02 17.83 9.01
C ILE A 41 7.32 18.36 10.26
N ASP A 42 6.28 19.14 10.06
CA ASP A 42 5.43 19.69 11.13
C ASP A 42 4.47 18.60 11.66
N LEU A 43 4.82 18.04 12.81
CA LEU A 43 4.05 16.97 13.45
C LEU A 43 2.63 17.41 13.87
N GLN A 44 2.40 18.68 14.12
CA GLN A 44 1.05 19.18 14.45
C GLN A 44 0.13 19.02 13.24
N LYS A 45 0.65 19.30 12.05
CA LYS A 45 -0.07 19.09 10.79
C LYS A 45 -0.24 17.60 10.48
N THR A 46 0.80 16.79 10.77
CA THR A 46 0.71 15.33 10.61
C THR A 46 -0.41 14.74 11.45
N VAL A 47 -0.52 15.12 12.74
CA VAL A 47 -1.62 14.63 13.62
C VAL A 47 -2.99 14.99 13.05
N LYS A 48 -3.20 16.24 12.63
CA LYS A 48 -4.48 16.68 12.03
C LYS A 48 -4.82 15.91 10.77
N LYS A 49 -3.84 15.75 9.87
CA LYS A 49 -4.04 15.01 8.61
C LYS A 49 -4.27 13.53 8.82
N LEU A 50 -3.64 12.96 9.83
CA LEU A 50 -3.88 11.58 10.23
C LEU A 50 -5.30 11.39 10.79
N GLU A 51 -5.81 12.33 11.58
CA GLU A 51 -7.19 12.29 12.09
C GLU A 51 -8.22 12.42 10.94
N GLU A 52 -7.98 13.30 9.96
CA GLU A 52 -8.80 13.42 8.76
C GLU A 52 -8.83 12.08 7.98
N ALA A 53 -7.66 11.50 7.73
CA ALA A 53 -7.51 10.23 7.02
C ALA A 53 -8.16 9.07 7.79
N TYR A 54 -7.99 9.03 9.11
CA TYR A 54 -8.61 8.03 9.97
C TYR A 54 -10.14 8.11 9.92
N THR A 55 -10.69 9.32 10.02
CA THR A 55 -12.14 9.52 9.95
C THR A 55 -12.71 9.03 8.62
N PHE A 56 -12.03 9.31 7.52
CA PHE A 56 -12.40 8.86 6.19
C PHE A 56 -12.37 7.33 6.06
N ILE A 57 -11.26 6.69 6.48
CA ILE A 57 -11.13 5.22 6.42
C ILE A 57 -12.17 4.55 7.32
N ASN A 58 -12.43 5.12 8.51
CA ASN A 58 -13.42 4.59 9.43
C ASN A 58 -14.83 4.63 8.82
N GLN A 59 -15.17 5.70 8.12
CA GLN A 59 -16.46 5.80 7.42
C GLN A 59 -16.59 4.73 6.34
N ILE A 60 -15.56 4.53 5.53
CA ILE A 60 -15.54 3.45 4.50
C ILE A 60 -15.73 2.08 5.15
N ALA A 61 -15.05 1.83 6.27
CA ALA A 61 -15.18 0.55 6.97
C ALA A 61 -16.59 0.35 7.56
N GLN A 62 -17.23 1.40 8.09
CA GLN A 62 -18.62 1.36 8.57
C GLN A 62 -19.60 1.07 7.43
N ASP A 63 -19.35 1.60 6.24
CA ASP A 63 -20.15 1.35 5.03
C ASP A 63 -19.89 -0.04 4.41
N GLY A 64 -19.02 -0.84 5.02
CA GLY A 64 -18.63 -2.17 4.51
C GLY A 64 -17.75 -2.13 3.26
N GLY A 65 -17.08 -0.99 3.01
CA GLY A 65 -16.13 -0.82 1.92
C GLY A 65 -14.79 -1.49 2.21
N GLU A 66 -14.14 -2.00 1.16
CA GLU A 66 -12.79 -2.57 1.26
C GLU A 66 -11.72 -1.50 1.01
N VAL A 67 -10.66 -1.52 1.80
CA VAL A 67 -9.47 -0.68 1.63
C VAL A 67 -8.32 -1.55 1.14
N LEU A 68 -7.69 -1.15 0.03
CA LEU A 68 -6.52 -1.85 -0.50
C LEU A 68 -5.24 -1.20 0.04
N PHE A 69 -4.47 -1.96 0.82
CA PHE A 69 -3.18 -1.53 1.35
C PHE A 69 -2.06 -1.78 0.34
N VAL A 70 -1.27 -0.76 0.04
CA VAL A 70 -0.18 -0.85 -0.95
C VAL A 70 1.12 -0.32 -0.36
N GLY A 71 2.14 -1.19 -0.31
CA GLY A 71 3.46 -0.79 0.16
C GLY A 71 4.52 -1.81 -0.21
N THR A 72 5.22 -1.57 -1.32
CA THR A 72 6.24 -2.49 -1.85
C THR A 72 7.66 -2.19 -1.36
N LYS A 73 7.81 -1.19 -0.48
CA LYS A 73 9.08 -0.87 0.14
C LYS A 73 9.46 -1.93 1.16
N LYS A 74 10.69 -2.43 1.14
CA LYS A 74 11.15 -3.50 2.05
C LYS A 74 10.78 -3.26 3.52
N GLN A 75 10.90 -2.02 3.98
CA GLN A 75 10.60 -1.63 5.36
C GLN A 75 9.11 -1.63 5.68
N ALA A 76 8.23 -1.51 4.67
CA ALA A 76 6.78 -1.47 4.82
C ALA A 76 6.09 -2.81 4.53
N GLN A 77 6.78 -3.73 3.85
CA GLN A 77 6.17 -4.96 3.34
C GLN A 77 5.52 -5.81 4.42
N ASP A 78 6.22 -5.99 5.54
CA ASP A 78 5.75 -6.85 6.63
C ASP A 78 4.64 -6.15 7.41
N SER A 79 4.82 -4.87 7.78
CA SER A 79 3.81 -4.09 8.48
C SER A 79 2.51 -3.95 7.67
N VAL A 80 2.61 -3.70 6.36
CA VAL A 80 1.44 -3.63 5.47
C VAL A 80 0.69 -4.96 5.43
N LYS A 81 1.41 -6.08 5.37
CA LYS A 81 0.81 -7.41 5.39
C LYS A 81 0.12 -7.69 6.72
N GLU A 82 0.83 -7.54 7.85
CA GLU A 82 0.31 -7.82 9.18
C GLU A 82 -0.95 -7.00 9.50
N GLU A 83 -0.91 -5.69 9.21
CA GLU A 83 -2.04 -4.81 9.49
C GLU A 83 -3.24 -5.06 8.57
N ALA A 84 -3.00 -5.36 7.30
CA ALA A 84 -4.07 -5.72 6.37
C ALA A 84 -4.72 -7.06 6.76
N GLU A 85 -3.94 -8.08 7.10
CA GLU A 85 -4.44 -9.36 7.58
C GLU A 85 -5.20 -9.21 8.90
N ARG A 86 -4.72 -8.37 9.82
CA ARG A 86 -5.38 -8.09 11.10
C ARG A 86 -6.78 -7.51 10.93
N CYS A 87 -6.98 -6.65 9.93
CA CYS A 87 -8.29 -6.04 9.67
C CYS A 87 -9.09 -6.74 8.55
N GLY A 88 -8.60 -7.87 8.01
CA GLY A 88 -9.28 -8.64 6.96
C GLY A 88 -9.37 -7.90 5.63
N MET A 89 -8.43 -7.01 5.33
CA MET A 89 -8.39 -6.21 4.10
C MET A 89 -7.35 -6.74 3.12
N SER A 90 -7.53 -6.42 1.85
CA SER A 90 -6.60 -6.81 0.78
C SER A 90 -5.32 -5.97 0.79
N PHE A 91 -4.20 -6.55 0.36
CA PHE A 91 -2.92 -5.84 0.30
C PHE A 91 -2.03 -6.22 -0.89
N VAL A 92 -1.12 -5.32 -1.23
CA VAL A 92 -0.04 -5.53 -2.20
C VAL A 92 1.27 -5.07 -1.58
N ASN A 93 2.12 -6.01 -1.19
CA ASN A 93 3.39 -5.72 -0.50
C ASN A 93 4.64 -6.10 -1.29
N ALA A 94 4.54 -6.92 -2.36
CA ALA A 94 5.72 -7.34 -3.12
C ALA A 94 6.03 -6.40 -4.30
N ARG A 95 5.13 -6.33 -5.28
CA ARG A 95 5.25 -5.46 -6.45
C ARG A 95 3.89 -5.17 -7.03
N TRP A 96 3.61 -3.91 -7.32
CA TRP A 96 2.43 -3.54 -8.10
C TRP A 96 2.59 -4.01 -9.55
N LEU A 97 1.64 -4.76 -10.05
CA LEU A 97 1.60 -5.16 -11.45
C LEU A 97 0.72 -4.17 -12.20
N GLY A 98 1.25 -3.56 -13.26
CA GLY A 98 0.45 -2.64 -14.09
C GLY A 98 -0.85 -3.30 -14.55
N GLY A 99 -1.96 -2.58 -14.39
CA GLY A 99 -3.30 -3.09 -14.70
C GLY A 99 -4.00 -3.83 -13.56
N MET A 100 -3.47 -3.79 -12.32
CA MET A 100 -4.10 -4.49 -11.19
C MET A 100 -5.54 -4.04 -10.97
N LEU A 101 -5.83 -2.77 -11.15
CA LEU A 101 -7.17 -2.21 -11.04
C LEU A 101 -7.77 -1.94 -12.42
N THR A 102 -7.03 -1.31 -13.30
CA THR A 102 -7.54 -0.93 -14.63
C THR A 102 -7.81 -2.13 -15.55
N ASN A 103 -7.20 -3.28 -15.29
CA ASN A 103 -7.46 -4.55 -15.97
C ASN A 103 -7.85 -5.66 -14.99
N PHE A 104 -8.76 -5.34 -14.10
CA PHE A 104 -9.17 -6.20 -12.97
C PHE A 104 -9.67 -7.57 -13.42
N ASN A 105 -10.40 -7.66 -14.54
CA ASN A 105 -10.88 -8.94 -15.09
C ASN A 105 -9.73 -9.91 -15.40
N THR A 106 -8.61 -9.41 -15.90
CA THR A 106 -7.43 -10.25 -16.17
C THR A 106 -6.77 -10.68 -14.87
N ILE A 107 -6.70 -9.80 -13.87
CA ILE A 107 -6.19 -10.12 -12.53
C ILE A 107 -7.05 -11.20 -11.88
N GLN A 108 -8.38 -11.09 -11.95
CA GLN A 108 -9.30 -12.12 -11.44
C GLN A 108 -9.09 -13.50 -12.09
N ARG A 109 -8.80 -13.54 -13.38
CA ARG A 109 -8.44 -14.81 -14.06
C ARG A 109 -7.13 -15.39 -13.51
N ARG A 110 -6.15 -14.56 -13.18
CA ARG A 110 -4.88 -14.99 -12.58
C ARG A 110 -5.08 -15.49 -11.15
N ILE A 111 -5.94 -14.82 -10.36
CA ILE A 111 -6.32 -15.28 -9.01
C ILE A 111 -7.01 -16.64 -9.08
N LYS A 112 -7.94 -16.83 -10.00
CA LYS A 112 -8.58 -18.14 -10.24
C LYS A 112 -7.55 -19.20 -10.61
N ARG A 113 -6.56 -18.86 -11.44
CA ARG A 113 -5.46 -19.76 -11.79
C ARG A 113 -4.63 -20.15 -10.57
N LEU A 114 -4.34 -19.21 -9.68
CA LEU A 114 -3.66 -19.49 -8.41
C LEU A 114 -4.45 -20.48 -7.55
N ALA A 115 -5.77 -20.25 -7.41
CA ALA A 115 -6.65 -21.16 -6.68
C ALA A 115 -6.66 -22.58 -7.29
N GLN A 116 -6.70 -22.70 -8.62
CA GLN A 116 -6.60 -23.99 -9.32
C GLN A 116 -5.26 -24.70 -9.02
N LEU A 117 -4.14 -23.96 -9.07
CA LEU A 117 -2.84 -24.55 -8.80
C LEU A 117 -2.69 -25.00 -7.34
N LYS A 118 -3.30 -24.30 -6.39
CA LYS A 118 -3.37 -24.71 -4.99
C LYS A 118 -4.19 -26.01 -4.84
N ALA A 119 -5.38 -26.05 -5.42
CA ALA A 119 -6.22 -27.24 -5.41
C ALA A 119 -5.51 -28.46 -6.03
N MET A 120 -4.87 -28.31 -7.20
CA MET A 120 -4.11 -29.38 -7.83
C MET A 120 -2.95 -29.91 -6.96
N ALA A 121 -2.36 -29.06 -6.13
CA ALA A 121 -1.29 -29.47 -5.20
C ALA A 121 -1.86 -30.27 -4.01
N GLU A 122 -3.08 -29.94 -3.56
CA GLU A 122 -3.76 -30.59 -2.44
C GLU A 122 -4.43 -31.92 -2.85
N ASP A 123 -4.98 -31.99 -4.05
CA ASP A 123 -5.70 -33.16 -4.61
C ASP A 123 -4.75 -34.29 -5.07
N GLY A 124 -3.43 -34.14 -4.95
CA GLY A 124 -2.47 -35.13 -5.43
C GLY A 124 -2.34 -35.20 -6.96
N THR A 125 -2.95 -34.28 -7.70
CA THR A 125 -2.87 -34.23 -9.18
C THR A 125 -1.40 -34.06 -9.65
N PHE A 126 -0.55 -33.42 -8.85
CA PHE A 126 0.88 -33.27 -9.18
C PHE A 126 1.63 -34.60 -9.18
N ASP A 127 1.18 -35.61 -8.46
CA ASP A 127 1.82 -36.95 -8.42
C ASP A 127 1.60 -37.71 -9.74
N LEU A 128 0.57 -37.36 -10.51
CA LEU A 128 0.26 -37.96 -11.80
C LEU A 128 1.00 -37.31 -12.98
N LEU A 129 1.66 -36.18 -12.73
CA LEU A 129 2.32 -35.39 -13.78
C LEU A 129 3.83 -35.68 -13.86
N PRO A 130 4.46 -35.50 -15.03
CA PRO A 130 5.90 -35.59 -15.17
C PRO A 130 6.61 -34.54 -14.26
N LYS A 131 7.70 -34.90 -13.61
CA LYS A 131 8.45 -34.02 -12.70
C LYS A 131 8.76 -32.64 -13.26
N LYS A 132 9.05 -32.56 -14.57
CA LYS A 132 9.36 -31.28 -15.25
C LYS A 132 8.14 -30.34 -15.30
N GLU A 133 6.94 -30.87 -15.42
CA GLU A 133 5.70 -30.08 -15.42
C GLU A 133 5.35 -29.62 -14.01
N VAL A 134 5.49 -30.50 -13.03
CA VAL A 134 5.28 -30.16 -11.61
C VAL A 134 6.16 -28.99 -11.19
N ILE A 135 7.44 -29.00 -11.57
CA ILE A 135 8.36 -27.90 -11.28
C ILE A 135 7.86 -26.59 -11.90
N LYS A 136 7.40 -26.60 -13.16
CA LYS A 136 6.87 -25.39 -13.83
C LYS A 136 5.62 -24.86 -13.14
N LEU A 137 4.69 -25.75 -12.77
CA LEU A 137 3.45 -25.37 -12.10
C LEU A 137 3.71 -24.82 -10.69
N ASN A 138 4.65 -25.40 -9.97
CA ASN A 138 5.07 -24.87 -8.67
C ASN A 138 5.71 -23.49 -8.79
N LEU A 139 6.59 -23.26 -9.75
CA LEU A 139 7.18 -21.95 -10.00
C LEU A 139 6.11 -20.91 -10.41
N GLU A 140 5.11 -21.30 -11.21
CA GLU A 140 3.98 -20.46 -11.55
C GLU A 140 3.17 -20.12 -10.30
N ARG A 141 2.85 -21.10 -9.45
CA ARG A 141 2.12 -20.93 -8.19
C ARG A 141 2.83 -19.96 -7.26
N GLU A 142 4.12 -20.20 -6.97
CA GLU A 142 4.92 -19.33 -6.11
C GLU A 142 4.97 -17.89 -6.60
N LYS A 143 5.13 -17.71 -7.92
CA LYS A 143 5.13 -16.38 -8.53
C LYS A 143 3.79 -15.68 -8.40
N LEU A 144 2.68 -16.36 -8.65
CA LEU A 144 1.34 -15.81 -8.50
C LEU A 144 1.04 -15.50 -7.03
N GLU A 145 1.39 -16.38 -6.12
CA GLU A 145 1.22 -16.18 -4.68
C GLU A 145 1.99 -14.98 -4.17
N LYS A 146 3.25 -14.85 -4.56
CA LYS A 146 4.09 -13.70 -4.20
C LYS A 146 3.50 -12.36 -4.60
N PHE A 147 2.85 -12.26 -5.77
CA PHE A 147 2.37 -10.98 -6.30
C PHE A 147 0.88 -10.74 -6.10
N MET A 148 0.10 -11.78 -5.92
CA MET A 148 -1.37 -11.70 -5.86
C MET A 148 -1.94 -12.32 -4.60
N GLY A 149 -1.12 -12.92 -3.74
CA GLY A 149 -1.58 -13.58 -2.51
C GLY A 149 -2.43 -12.68 -1.62
N GLY A 150 -2.04 -11.41 -1.48
CA GLY A 150 -2.78 -10.46 -0.65
C GLY A 150 -4.07 -9.91 -1.25
N ILE A 151 -4.39 -10.21 -2.51
CA ILE A 151 -5.63 -9.77 -3.19
C ILE A 151 -6.54 -10.92 -3.61
N THR A 152 -6.28 -12.14 -3.12
CA THR A 152 -7.08 -13.33 -3.49
C THR A 152 -8.54 -13.21 -3.08
N GLU A 153 -8.81 -12.56 -1.96
CA GLU A 153 -10.16 -12.35 -1.42
C GLU A 153 -10.89 -11.15 -2.04
N MET A 154 -10.18 -10.28 -2.77
CA MET A 154 -10.74 -9.07 -3.37
C MET A 154 -11.65 -9.41 -4.55
N LYS A 155 -12.96 -9.41 -4.33
CA LYS A 155 -13.99 -9.73 -5.33
C LYS A 155 -14.46 -8.50 -6.12
N LYS A 156 -14.34 -7.32 -5.52
CA LYS A 156 -14.80 -6.03 -6.06
C LYS A 156 -13.65 -5.03 -6.06
N MET A 157 -13.83 -3.91 -6.75
CA MET A 157 -12.91 -2.78 -6.67
C MET A 157 -12.90 -2.23 -5.24
N PRO A 158 -11.72 -1.85 -4.71
CA PRO A 158 -11.63 -1.25 -3.40
C PRO A 158 -12.32 0.11 -3.36
N ALA A 159 -12.92 0.44 -2.21
CA ALA A 159 -13.56 1.74 -1.98
C ALA A 159 -12.52 2.85 -1.75
N ALA A 160 -11.34 2.51 -1.25
CA ALA A 160 -10.20 3.41 -1.12
C ALA A 160 -8.88 2.63 -1.19
N MET A 161 -7.78 3.36 -1.41
CA MET A 161 -6.43 2.82 -1.34
C MET A 161 -5.64 3.51 -0.24
N PHE A 162 -4.90 2.71 0.55
CA PHE A 162 -3.91 3.20 1.49
C PHE A 162 -2.51 2.92 0.94
N ILE A 163 -1.75 3.96 0.61
CA ILE A 163 -0.48 3.83 -0.10
C ILE A 163 0.68 4.32 0.78
N VAL A 164 1.71 3.48 0.92
CA VAL A 164 2.97 3.86 1.56
C VAL A 164 3.99 4.26 0.49
N ASP A 165 4.42 5.52 0.49
CA ASP A 165 5.36 6.11 -0.48
C ASP A 165 4.79 6.15 -1.91
N PRO A 166 3.87 7.09 -2.23
CA PRO A 166 3.20 7.19 -3.53
C PRO A 166 4.19 7.41 -4.69
N ARG A 167 5.38 7.95 -4.44
CA ARG A 167 6.40 8.10 -5.46
C ARG A 167 6.91 6.76 -5.98
N LYS A 168 7.03 5.77 -5.10
CA LYS A 168 7.43 4.42 -5.46
C LYS A 168 6.28 3.66 -6.12
N GLU A 169 5.08 3.89 -5.63
CA GLU A 169 3.86 3.24 -6.11
C GLU A 169 3.13 4.06 -7.20
N ARG A 170 3.91 4.76 -8.04
CA ARG A 170 3.39 5.68 -9.06
C ARG A 170 2.31 5.09 -9.95
N ILE A 171 2.48 3.82 -10.36
CA ILE A 171 1.52 3.14 -11.24
C ILE A 171 0.20 2.93 -10.50
N ALA A 172 0.24 2.52 -9.24
CA ALA A 172 -0.94 2.34 -8.40
C ALA A 172 -1.73 3.65 -8.24
N VAL A 173 -1.03 4.77 -7.98
CA VAL A 173 -1.63 6.10 -7.88
C VAL A 173 -2.34 6.49 -9.18
N LEU A 174 -1.69 6.29 -10.34
CA LEU A 174 -2.28 6.62 -11.64
C LEU A 174 -3.50 5.76 -11.97
N GLU A 175 -3.48 4.49 -11.62
CA GLU A 175 -4.62 3.59 -11.82
C GLU A 175 -5.80 3.98 -10.92
N ALA A 176 -5.55 4.27 -9.65
CA ALA A 176 -6.58 4.72 -8.71
C ALA A 176 -7.24 6.02 -9.20
N LYS A 177 -6.45 7.02 -9.58
CA LYS A 177 -6.96 8.27 -10.16
C LYS A 177 -7.81 8.06 -11.41
N LYS A 178 -7.36 7.18 -12.30
CA LYS A 178 -8.10 6.86 -13.52
C LYS A 178 -9.49 6.26 -13.23
N LEU A 179 -9.60 5.53 -12.12
CA LEU A 179 -10.85 4.87 -11.71
C LEU A 179 -11.66 5.70 -10.70
N GLY A 180 -11.17 6.86 -10.28
CA GLY A 180 -11.83 7.70 -9.28
C GLY A 180 -11.83 7.09 -7.88
N ILE A 181 -10.85 6.22 -7.57
CA ILE A 181 -10.71 5.60 -6.25
C ILE A 181 -9.91 6.56 -5.37
N PRO A 182 -10.46 7.01 -4.22
CA PRO A 182 -9.78 7.92 -3.32
C PRO A 182 -8.53 7.29 -2.71
N ILE A 183 -7.49 8.12 -2.56
CA ILE A 183 -6.17 7.69 -2.10
C ILE A 183 -5.85 8.36 -0.77
N VAL A 184 -5.60 7.54 0.24
CA VAL A 184 -4.93 7.94 1.48
C VAL A 184 -3.47 7.53 1.37
N ALA A 185 -2.53 8.42 1.60
CA ALA A 185 -1.12 8.04 1.50
C ALA A 185 -0.23 8.67 2.56
N ILE A 186 0.76 7.88 2.99
CA ILE A 186 1.92 8.36 3.74
C ILE A 186 2.89 9.00 2.76
N VAL A 187 3.09 10.32 2.90
CA VAL A 187 3.78 11.18 1.92
C VAL A 187 5.00 11.81 2.54
N ASP A 188 6.15 11.55 1.93
CA ASP A 188 7.42 12.19 2.32
C ASP A 188 7.63 13.52 1.58
N THR A 189 8.57 14.32 2.03
CA THR A 189 8.90 15.65 1.48
C THR A 189 9.28 15.66 -0.01
N ASN A 190 9.56 14.52 -0.62
CA ASN A 190 9.91 14.37 -2.03
C ASN A 190 8.75 13.95 -2.96
N CYS A 191 7.55 13.86 -2.44
CA CYS A 191 6.35 13.46 -3.18
C CYS A 191 5.52 14.66 -3.62
N ASP A 192 4.58 14.44 -4.54
CA ASP A 192 3.58 15.44 -4.92
C ASP A 192 2.30 15.22 -4.11
N PRO A 193 1.94 16.14 -3.19
CA PRO A 193 0.73 15.98 -2.37
C PRO A 193 -0.57 16.16 -3.16
N ASP A 194 -0.56 16.88 -4.31
CA ASP A 194 -1.76 17.15 -5.11
C ASP A 194 -2.31 15.87 -5.80
N GLU A 195 -1.54 14.80 -5.78
CA GLU A 195 -1.96 13.53 -6.34
C GLU A 195 -2.73 12.65 -5.36
N ILE A 196 -2.82 13.08 -4.10
CA ILE A 196 -3.34 12.30 -2.99
C ILE A 196 -4.51 13.05 -2.36
N ASP A 197 -5.62 12.36 -2.11
CA ASP A 197 -6.82 12.97 -1.54
C ASP A 197 -6.65 13.22 -0.04
N TYR A 198 -6.03 12.26 0.67
CA TYR A 198 -5.75 12.38 2.11
C TYR A 198 -4.27 12.16 2.36
N VAL A 199 -3.54 13.26 2.48
CA VAL A 199 -2.08 13.28 2.69
C VAL A 199 -1.78 13.14 4.17
N ILE A 200 -0.97 12.14 4.54
CA ILE A 200 -0.37 12.01 5.87
C ILE A 200 1.11 12.33 5.71
N PRO A 201 1.54 13.54 6.10
CA PRO A 201 2.95 13.91 6.00
C PRO A 201 3.77 13.10 6.99
N ASP A 202 4.72 12.31 6.47
CA ASP A 202 5.57 11.46 7.29
C ASP A 202 6.91 11.22 6.60
N ARG A 203 7.89 10.87 7.41
CA ARG A 203 9.13 10.32 6.89
C ARG A 203 8.89 8.94 6.32
N LYS A 204 9.66 8.61 5.33
CA LYS A 204 9.81 7.31 4.66
C LYS A 204 10.30 6.16 5.56
N SER A 205 10.19 6.28 6.86
CA SER A 205 10.53 5.22 7.79
C SER A 205 9.24 4.59 8.32
N VAL A 206 8.87 3.47 7.73
CA VAL A 206 8.05 2.50 8.45
C VAL A 206 9.05 1.77 9.35
N VAL A 207 9.03 2.08 10.61
CA VAL A 207 9.61 1.30 11.70
C VAL A 207 8.44 0.69 12.44
#